data_7a534286b848e2bae2e89282220fe924
#
_entry.id   7a534286b848e2bae2e89282220fe924
#
_cell.length_a   1.000
_cell.length_b   1.000
_cell.length_c   1.000
_cell.angle_alpha   90.00
_cell.angle_beta   90.00
_cell.angle_gamma   90.00
#
_symmetry.space_group_name_H-M   'P 1'
#
loop_
_entity.id
_entity.type
_entity.pdbx_description
1 polymer ?
#
loop_
_entity_poly.entity_id
_entity_poly.type
_entity_poly.pdbx_seq_one_letter_code
_entity_poly.pdbx_strand_id
1 'polypeptide(L)'
;RQEVRSSTADVVNKTSEILANEVIDPRQAAKVQYPLAYVYLVALLSSLSGQTSCVQIADYWSNHRAALETVFEDFPKQDISHDTVRRLLMLIDPEQFQSFYGRLVEPLLHKFTSRVVAVDGQAVKASRRGGERAGKYILTFYDTENGIALGQKLIGNKENEITHAASMVEGLDLAGCIVTADALNTQEKFASALIQKKGRLLSCGETEPQIVVL
;
A
#
# COMPACT_ATOMS: atom_id res chain seq x y z
N ARG A 1 -15.37 23.40 -14.55
CA ARG A 1 -14.53 22.83 -13.46
C ARG A 1 -13.09 22.99 -13.88
N GLN A 2 -12.36 23.93 -13.25
CA GLN A 2 -10.92 24.07 -13.44
C GLN A 2 -10.25 22.85 -12.79
N GLU A 3 -9.62 22.01 -13.60
CA GLU A 3 -8.65 21.03 -13.12
C GLU A 3 -7.47 21.81 -12.53
N VAL A 4 -7.33 21.78 -11.22
CA VAL A 4 -6.10 22.25 -10.56
C VAL A 4 -5.03 21.21 -10.90
N ARG A 5 -4.27 21.43 -11.96
CA ARG A 5 -3.05 20.67 -12.23
C ARG A 5 -2.03 21.10 -11.18
N SER A 6 -1.78 20.24 -10.21
CA SER A 6 -0.64 20.42 -9.31
C SER A 6 0.62 20.59 -10.17
N SER A 7 1.41 21.61 -9.89
CA SER A 7 2.69 21.81 -10.58
C SER A 7 3.62 20.63 -10.23
N THR A 8 4.61 20.36 -11.07
CA THR A 8 5.63 19.36 -10.78
C THR A 8 6.33 19.67 -9.45
N ALA A 9 6.56 20.96 -9.15
CA ALA A 9 7.14 21.40 -7.89
C ALA A 9 6.26 21.04 -6.68
N ASP A 10 4.93 21.19 -6.79
CA ASP A 10 4.00 20.83 -5.70
C ASP A 10 4.04 19.33 -5.40
N VAL A 11 4.10 18.50 -6.45
CA VAL A 11 4.20 17.04 -6.32
C VAL A 11 5.52 16.65 -5.64
N VAL A 12 6.63 17.24 -6.06
CA VAL A 12 7.97 16.99 -5.48
C VAL A 12 8.00 17.41 -4.02
N ASN A 13 7.54 18.59 -3.69
CA ASN A 13 7.51 19.11 -2.32
C ASN A 13 6.66 18.21 -1.41
N LYS A 14 5.47 17.83 -1.86
CA LYS A 14 4.60 16.92 -1.11
C LYS A 14 5.25 15.54 -0.92
N THR A 15 5.91 15.00 -1.95
CA THR A 15 6.63 13.73 -1.85
C THR A 15 7.78 13.81 -0.86
N SER A 16 8.56 14.89 -0.88
CA SER A 16 9.67 15.13 0.06
C SER A 16 9.16 15.21 1.51
N GLU A 17 8.05 15.90 1.74
CA GLU A 17 7.40 15.99 3.05
C GLU A 17 6.95 14.61 3.56
N ILE A 18 6.32 13.81 2.69
CA ILE A 18 5.89 12.45 3.03
C ILE A 18 7.09 11.55 3.37
N LEU A 19 8.17 11.63 2.57
CA LEU A 19 9.40 10.87 2.82
C LEU A 19 10.02 11.22 4.18
N ALA A 20 10.01 12.50 4.55
CA ALA A 20 10.60 12.95 5.81
C ALA A 20 9.76 12.56 7.04
N ASN A 21 8.43 12.56 6.93
CA ASN A 21 7.54 12.41 8.07
C ASN A 21 7.04 10.97 8.29
N GLU A 22 6.87 10.19 7.23
CA GLU A 22 6.23 8.87 7.30
C GLU A 22 7.23 7.71 7.41
N VAL A 23 8.51 7.94 7.08
CA VAL A 23 9.52 6.88 7.10
C VAL A 23 10.55 7.11 8.19
N ILE A 24 10.43 6.33 9.27
CA ILE A 24 11.38 6.35 10.37
C ILE A 24 12.47 5.31 10.09
N ASP A 25 13.71 5.76 9.92
CA ASP A 25 14.84 4.87 9.75
C ASP A 25 15.33 4.37 11.13
N PRO A 26 15.27 3.06 11.42
CA PRO A 26 15.66 2.53 12.73
C PRO A 26 17.19 2.53 12.96
N ARG A 27 17.99 2.89 11.94
CA ARG A 27 19.45 2.87 12.02
C ARG A 27 20.00 4.17 12.64
N GLN A 28 21.18 4.10 13.18
CA GLN A 28 21.90 5.29 13.68
C GLN A 28 22.21 6.24 12.51
N ALA A 29 21.78 7.49 12.60
CA ALA A 29 21.88 8.48 11.52
C ALA A 29 23.30 8.60 10.92
N ALA A 30 24.35 8.56 11.76
CA ALA A 30 25.75 8.63 11.31
C ALA A 30 26.21 7.44 10.45
N LYS A 31 25.45 6.34 10.41
CA LYS A 31 25.74 5.13 9.62
C LYS A 31 24.82 4.96 8.41
N VAL A 32 23.91 5.91 8.18
CA VAL A 32 22.95 5.86 7.09
C VAL A 32 23.59 6.43 5.83
N GLN A 33 24.01 5.55 4.93
CA GLN A 33 24.50 5.93 3.60
C GLN A 33 23.33 6.07 2.60
N TYR A 34 22.32 5.21 2.74
CA TYR A 34 21.11 5.19 1.92
C TYR A 34 19.91 5.34 2.85
N PRO A 35 19.27 6.52 2.92
CA PRO A 35 18.07 6.73 3.73
C PRO A 35 16.95 5.78 3.32
N LEU A 36 16.28 5.15 4.31
CA LEU A 36 15.26 4.14 4.08
C LEU A 36 14.09 4.72 3.26
N ALA A 37 13.78 5.99 3.45
CA ALA A 37 12.76 6.71 2.70
C ALA A 37 12.99 6.68 1.17
N TYR A 38 14.22 6.92 0.72
CA TYR A 38 14.55 6.84 -0.70
C TYR A 38 14.55 5.41 -1.23
N VAL A 39 14.90 4.43 -0.39
CA VAL A 39 14.79 3.01 -0.77
C VAL A 39 13.32 2.63 -0.98
N TYR A 40 12.41 3.11 -0.13
CA TYR A 40 10.96 2.91 -0.30
C TYR A 40 10.46 3.55 -1.60
N LEU A 41 10.84 4.81 -1.84
CA LEU A 41 10.44 5.53 -3.04
C LEU A 41 10.90 4.80 -4.31
N VAL A 42 12.20 4.42 -4.36
CA VAL A 42 12.74 3.75 -5.55
C VAL A 42 12.15 2.35 -5.73
N ALA A 43 11.93 1.60 -4.65
CA ALA A 43 11.27 0.30 -4.72
C ALA A 43 9.83 0.43 -5.27
N LEU A 44 9.10 1.48 -4.87
CA LEU A 44 7.77 1.77 -5.39
C LEU A 44 7.81 2.14 -6.87
N LEU A 45 8.67 3.09 -7.27
CA LEU A 45 8.81 3.52 -8.67
C LEU A 45 9.24 2.37 -9.58
N SER A 46 10.19 1.54 -9.13
CA SER A 46 10.63 0.33 -9.81
C SER A 46 9.48 -0.66 -9.99
N SER A 47 8.68 -0.88 -8.95
CA SER A 47 7.51 -1.76 -8.98
C SER A 47 6.44 -1.27 -9.95
N LEU A 48 6.17 0.03 -9.98
CA LEU A 48 5.27 0.66 -10.95
C LEU A 48 5.76 0.52 -12.39
N SER A 49 7.08 0.38 -12.58
CA SER A 49 7.71 0.09 -13.87
C SER A 49 7.78 -1.43 -14.19
N GLY A 50 7.12 -2.28 -13.39
CA GLY A 50 7.09 -3.73 -13.57
C GLY A 50 8.34 -4.46 -13.07
N GLN A 51 9.22 -3.80 -12.32
CA GLN A 51 10.48 -4.34 -11.81
C GLN A 51 10.36 -4.59 -10.31
N THR A 52 10.41 -5.85 -9.87
CA THR A 52 10.09 -6.23 -8.48
C THR A 52 11.20 -6.98 -7.73
N SER A 53 12.30 -7.34 -8.41
CA SER A 53 13.43 -7.99 -7.76
C SER A 53 14.43 -6.98 -7.19
N CYS A 54 15.19 -7.37 -6.14
CA CYS A 54 16.21 -6.50 -5.55
C CYS A 54 17.28 -6.07 -6.58
N VAL A 55 17.59 -6.92 -7.55
CA VAL A 55 18.53 -6.59 -8.64
C VAL A 55 17.94 -5.49 -9.51
N GLN A 56 16.70 -5.65 -9.96
CA GLN A 56 16.02 -4.67 -10.79
C GLN A 56 15.81 -3.33 -10.06
N ILE A 57 15.54 -3.35 -8.75
CA ILE A 57 15.44 -2.13 -7.94
C ILE A 57 16.80 -1.42 -7.88
N ALA A 58 17.91 -2.14 -7.71
CA ALA A 58 19.25 -1.56 -7.74
C ALA A 58 19.60 -0.99 -9.11
N ASP A 59 19.26 -1.69 -10.18
CA ASP A 59 19.43 -1.21 -11.55
C ASP A 59 18.57 0.03 -11.84
N TYR A 60 17.33 0.06 -11.35
CA TYR A 60 16.45 1.22 -11.45
C TYR A 60 17.07 2.44 -10.74
N TRP A 61 17.60 2.24 -9.53
CA TRP A 61 18.30 3.27 -8.78
C TRP A 61 19.45 3.87 -9.61
N SER A 62 20.36 3.02 -10.10
CA SER A 62 21.51 3.46 -10.87
C SER A 62 21.13 4.19 -12.16
N ASN A 63 20.14 3.67 -12.88
CA ASN A 63 19.69 4.24 -14.15
C ASN A 63 18.98 5.59 -13.99
N HIS A 64 18.30 5.81 -12.86
CA HIS A 64 17.51 7.03 -12.63
C HIS A 64 18.14 7.96 -11.60
N ARG A 65 19.29 7.60 -11.02
CA ARG A 65 19.97 8.38 -9.97
C ARG A 65 20.16 9.84 -10.34
N ALA A 66 20.71 10.13 -11.50
CA ALA A 66 20.95 11.52 -11.94
C ALA A 66 19.65 12.34 -12.02
N ALA A 67 18.54 11.74 -12.44
CA ALA A 67 17.25 12.40 -12.47
C ALA A 67 16.70 12.59 -11.04
N LEU A 68 16.84 11.62 -10.18
CA LEU A 68 16.40 11.69 -8.78
C LEU A 68 17.19 12.72 -7.98
N GLU A 69 18.52 12.85 -8.23
CA GLU A 69 19.36 13.90 -7.63
C GLU A 69 18.93 15.32 -8.05
N THR A 70 18.36 15.49 -9.24
CA THR A 70 17.82 16.79 -9.65
C THR A 70 16.48 17.13 -9.02
N VAL A 71 15.73 16.10 -8.61
CA VAL A 71 14.40 16.24 -8.01
C VAL A 71 14.48 16.34 -6.48
N PHE A 72 15.36 15.55 -5.87
CA PHE A 72 15.55 15.48 -4.42
C PHE A 72 16.99 15.84 -4.07
N GLU A 73 17.19 16.99 -3.44
CA GLU A 73 18.50 17.56 -3.13
C GLU A 73 19.39 16.60 -2.30
N ASP A 74 18.76 15.90 -1.35
CA ASP A 74 19.44 14.95 -0.44
C ASP A 74 19.50 13.52 -0.97
N PHE A 75 19.18 13.29 -2.24
CA PHE A 75 19.24 11.94 -2.81
C PHE A 75 20.70 11.43 -2.83
N PRO A 76 20.95 10.16 -2.44
CA PRO A 76 22.32 9.62 -2.39
C PRO A 76 23.01 9.61 -3.75
N LYS A 77 24.23 10.17 -3.80
CA LYS A 77 25.04 10.28 -5.03
C LYS A 77 25.73 8.99 -5.46
N GLN A 78 25.51 7.91 -4.72
CA GLN A 78 26.16 6.62 -4.94
C GLN A 78 25.15 5.57 -5.39
N ASP A 79 25.64 4.63 -6.21
CA ASP A 79 24.84 3.48 -6.61
C ASP A 79 24.68 2.51 -5.44
N ILE A 80 23.52 1.87 -5.37
CA ILE A 80 23.17 0.91 -4.35
C ILE A 80 23.32 -0.52 -4.88
N SER A 81 23.92 -1.42 -4.09
CA SER A 81 23.97 -2.83 -4.48
C SER A 81 22.66 -3.56 -4.16
N HIS A 82 22.32 -4.59 -4.93
CA HIS A 82 21.14 -5.41 -4.71
C HIS A 82 21.11 -6.08 -3.33
N ASP A 83 22.27 -6.44 -2.77
CA ASP A 83 22.37 -6.96 -1.41
C ASP A 83 22.05 -5.90 -0.36
N THR A 84 22.43 -4.65 -0.60
CA THR A 84 22.06 -3.53 0.26
C THR A 84 20.56 -3.26 0.16
N VAL A 85 19.98 -3.23 -1.05
CA VAL A 85 18.53 -3.13 -1.25
C VAL A 85 17.82 -4.21 -0.45
N ARG A 86 18.23 -5.48 -0.61
CA ARG A 86 17.63 -6.60 0.11
C ARG A 86 17.66 -6.43 1.62
N ARG A 87 18.82 -6.03 2.18
CA ARG A 87 18.97 -5.80 3.62
C ARG A 87 18.10 -4.65 4.11
N LEU A 88 17.98 -3.58 3.34
CA LEU A 88 17.15 -2.43 3.71
C LEU A 88 15.65 -2.74 3.59
N LEU A 89 15.24 -3.48 2.59
CA LEU A 89 13.85 -3.94 2.47
C LEU A 89 13.43 -4.88 3.62
N MET A 90 14.37 -5.59 4.25
CA MET A 90 14.09 -6.39 5.44
C MET A 90 13.87 -5.55 6.72
N LEU A 91 14.24 -4.27 6.72
CA LEU A 91 13.98 -3.33 7.81
C LEU A 91 12.61 -2.64 7.68
N ILE A 92 11.88 -2.90 6.58
CA ILE A 92 10.58 -2.30 6.35
C ILE A 92 9.61 -2.70 7.45
N ASP A 93 9.07 -1.72 8.13
CA ASP A 93 7.88 -1.86 8.95
C ASP A 93 6.66 -1.81 8.02
N PRO A 94 5.83 -2.86 7.95
CA PRO A 94 4.68 -2.89 7.05
C PRO A 94 3.66 -1.77 7.31
N GLU A 95 3.49 -1.35 8.56
CA GLU A 95 2.54 -0.29 8.92
C GLU A 95 3.07 1.08 8.46
N GLN A 96 4.35 1.35 8.66
CA GLN A 96 5.00 2.55 8.10
C GLN A 96 4.92 2.60 6.58
N PHE A 97 5.21 1.47 5.91
CA PHE A 97 5.16 1.42 4.46
C PHE A 97 3.74 1.68 3.95
N GLN A 98 2.73 1.15 4.63
CA GLN A 98 1.33 1.38 4.28
C GLN A 98 0.93 2.85 4.47
N SER A 99 1.35 3.49 5.58
CA SER A 99 1.11 4.92 5.80
C SER A 99 1.76 5.77 4.71
N PHE A 100 3.02 5.52 4.43
CA PHE A 100 3.77 6.17 3.35
C PHE A 100 3.07 6.02 1.98
N TYR A 101 2.71 4.78 1.61
CA TYR A 101 2.01 4.50 0.36
C TYR A 101 0.64 5.18 0.30
N GLY A 102 -0.14 5.10 1.39
CA GLY A 102 -1.46 5.73 1.49
C GLY A 102 -1.39 7.25 1.25
N ARG A 103 -0.42 7.92 1.85
CA ARG A 103 -0.20 9.36 1.65
C ARG A 103 0.19 9.72 0.23
N LEU A 104 0.98 8.88 -0.44
CA LEU A 104 1.36 9.10 -1.85
C LEU A 104 0.19 8.96 -2.80
N VAL A 105 -0.71 8.00 -2.56
CA VAL A 105 -1.85 7.72 -3.45
C VAL A 105 -3.09 8.54 -3.12
N GLU A 106 -3.21 9.07 -1.90
CA GLU A 106 -4.35 9.86 -1.43
C GLU A 106 -4.80 10.95 -2.44
N PRO A 107 -3.90 11.78 -3.03
CA PRO A 107 -4.32 12.78 -4.01
C PRO A 107 -4.89 12.21 -5.30
N LEU A 108 -4.61 10.95 -5.60
CA LEU A 108 -5.16 10.25 -6.76
C LEU A 108 -6.57 9.75 -6.46
N LEU A 109 -6.85 9.35 -5.20
CA LEU A 109 -8.14 8.79 -4.78
C LEU A 109 -9.26 9.82 -4.79
N HIS A 110 -8.99 11.08 -4.47
CA HIS A 110 -9.99 12.16 -4.44
C HIS A 110 -10.57 12.54 -5.81
N LYS A 111 -9.99 12.05 -6.90
CA LYS A 111 -10.45 12.34 -8.27
C LYS A 111 -11.61 11.46 -8.73
N PHE A 112 -11.99 10.44 -7.97
CA PHE A 112 -12.94 9.41 -8.38
C PHE A 112 -14.21 9.48 -7.53
N THR A 113 -15.36 9.67 -8.19
CA THR A 113 -16.67 9.89 -7.53
C THR A 113 -17.44 8.60 -7.24
N SER A 114 -17.14 7.51 -7.91
CA SER A 114 -17.70 6.17 -7.61
C SER A 114 -16.62 5.13 -7.82
N ARG A 115 -16.38 4.32 -6.83
CA ARG A 115 -15.31 3.29 -6.86
C ARG A 115 -15.88 1.95 -6.44
N VAL A 116 -15.46 0.91 -7.15
CA VAL A 116 -15.69 -0.47 -6.71
C VAL A 116 -14.42 -0.96 -6.04
N VAL A 117 -14.52 -1.25 -4.76
CA VAL A 117 -13.40 -1.73 -3.92
C VAL A 117 -13.59 -3.20 -3.63
N ALA A 118 -12.71 -4.04 -4.15
CA ALA A 118 -12.68 -5.46 -3.83
C ALA A 118 -11.87 -5.72 -2.56
N VAL A 119 -12.42 -6.54 -1.66
CA VAL A 119 -11.71 -7.02 -0.46
C VAL A 119 -11.40 -8.49 -0.65
N ASP A 120 -10.11 -8.83 -0.67
CA ASP A 120 -9.63 -10.20 -0.89
C ASP A 120 -8.48 -10.54 0.05
N GLY A 121 -8.48 -11.78 0.54
CA GLY A 121 -7.45 -12.34 1.39
C GLY A 121 -6.58 -13.35 0.65
N GLN A 122 -5.30 -13.00 0.38
CA GLN A 122 -4.36 -13.88 -0.30
C GLN A 122 -3.39 -14.56 0.65
N ALA A 123 -3.25 -15.89 0.54
CA ALA A 123 -2.24 -16.65 1.27
C ALA A 123 -0.81 -16.34 0.79
N VAL A 124 0.08 -15.99 1.70
CA VAL A 124 1.50 -15.77 1.40
C VAL A 124 2.21 -17.12 1.28
N LYS A 125 2.46 -17.57 0.06
CA LYS A 125 3.06 -18.89 -0.25
C LYS A 125 4.40 -19.14 0.47
N ALA A 126 5.21 -18.11 0.67
CA ALA A 126 6.52 -18.19 1.32
C ALA A 126 6.44 -18.40 2.85
N SER A 127 5.28 -18.17 3.49
CA SER A 127 5.12 -18.25 4.94
C SER A 127 4.94 -19.69 5.46
N ARG A 128 4.79 -20.68 4.57
CA ARG A 128 4.62 -22.11 4.93
C ARG A 128 5.94 -22.86 5.17
N ARG A 129 7.07 -22.17 5.26
CA ARG A 129 8.38 -22.80 5.56
C ARG A 129 8.50 -23.05 7.05
N GLY A 130 8.58 -24.32 7.46
CA GLY A 130 8.87 -24.70 8.86
C GLY A 130 7.82 -25.52 9.58
N GLY A 131 6.81 -26.09 8.88
CA GLY A 131 5.82 -26.98 9.50
C GLY A 131 4.70 -26.28 10.28
N GLU A 132 4.62 -24.97 10.23
CA GLU A 132 3.50 -24.20 10.78
C GLU A 132 2.23 -24.45 9.95
N ARG A 133 1.15 -24.92 10.64
CA ARG A 133 -0.14 -25.24 10.02
C ARG A 133 -0.90 -24.02 9.50
N ALA A 134 -0.58 -22.82 9.97
CA ALA A 134 -1.25 -21.57 9.59
C ALA A 134 -0.33 -20.68 8.75
N GLY A 135 -0.62 -20.54 7.45
CA GLY A 135 0.07 -19.59 6.59
C GLY A 135 -0.36 -18.15 6.92
N LYS A 136 0.53 -17.19 6.68
CA LYS A 136 0.18 -15.76 6.72
C LYS A 136 -0.70 -15.41 5.53
N TYR A 137 -1.63 -14.48 5.73
CA TYR A 137 -2.51 -13.95 4.69
C TYR A 137 -2.29 -12.44 4.55
N ILE A 138 -2.46 -11.91 3.35
CA ILE A 138 -2.52 -10.46 3.13
C ILE A 138 -3.96 -10.14 2.76
N LEU A 139 -4.62 -9.35 3.59
CA LEU A 139 -5.91 -8.76 3.28
C LEU A 139 -5.68 -7.48 2.49
N THR A 140 -6.30 -7.34 1.34
CA THR A 140 -6.14 -6.20 0.43
C THR A 140 -7.50 -5.57 0.16
N PHE A 141 -7.57 -4.24 0.28
CA PHE A 141 -8.64 -3.41 -0.26
C PHE A 141 -8.15 -2.85 -1.60
N TYR A 142 -8.77 -3.25 -2.68
CA TYR A 142 -8.32 -2.96 -4.04
C TYR A 142 -9.38 -2.18 -4.83
N ASP A 143 -9.03 -0.99 -5.27
CA ASP A 143 -9.84 -0.21 -6.21
C ASP A 143 -9.73 -0.86 -7.60
N THR A 144 -10.80 -1.51 -8.04
CA THR A 144 -10.80 -2.30 -9.27
C THR A 144 -10.81 -1.45 -10.53
N GLU A 145 -11.32 -0.22 -10.46
CA GLU A 145 -11.39 0.68 -11.60
C GLU A 145 -10.05 1.37 -11.86
N ASN A 146 -9.33 1.69 -10.80
CA ASN A 146 -8.06 2.41 -10.89
C ASN A 146 -6.83 1.51 -10.78
N GLY A 147 -7.00 0.24 -10.43
CA GLY A 147 -5.90 -0.69 -10.27
C GLY A 147 -5.00 -0.39 -9.07
N ILE A 148 -5.55 0.19 -7.99
CA ILE A 148 -4.78 0.68 -6.84
C ILE A 148 -5.18 -0.08 -5.57
N ALA A 149 -4.19 -0.58 -4.82
CA ALA A 149 -4.43 -1.08 -3.48
C ALA A 149 -4.60 0.11 -2.52
N LEU A 150 -5.79 0.24 -1.92
CA LEU A 150 -6.10 1.31 -0.96
C LEU A 150 -5.48 1.04 0.40
N GLY A 151 -5.34 -0.23 0.76
CA GLY A 151 -4.75 -0.68 2.00
C GLY A 151 -4.49 -2.18 1.98
N GLN A 152 -3.45 -2.61 2.70
CA GLN A 152 -3.09 -4.02 2.86
C GLN A 152 -2.73 -4.29 4.31
N LYS A 153 -3.10 -5.46 4.82
CA LYS A 153 -2.72 -5.91 6.16
C LYS A 153 -2.29 -7.37 6.17
N LEU A 154 -1.14 -7.63 6.79
CA LEU A 154 -0.67 -8.99 7.01
C LEU A 154 -1.41 -9.58 8.23
N ILE A 155 -2.04 -10.73 8.03
CA ILE A 155 -2.83 -11.44 9.04
C ILE A 155 -2.16 -12.78 9.36
N GLY A 156 -2.02 -13.09 10.64
CA GLY A 156 -1.38 -14.33 11.09
C GLY A 156 -2.24 -15.60 10.92
N ASN A 157 -3.58 -15.45 10.97
CA ASN A 157 -4.55 -16.54 10.86
C ASN A 157 -5.81 -16.08 10.15
N LYS A 158 -6.42 -16.96 9.36
CA LYS A 158 -7.67 -16.70 8.65
C LYS A 158 -8.84 -16.33 9.58
N GLU A 159 -8.84 -16.83 10.82
CA GLU A 159 -9.88 -16.55 11.82
C GLU A 159 -9.97 -15.08 12.25
N ASN A 160 -8.89 -14.33 12.07
CA ASN A 160 -8.83 -12.89 12.44
C ASN A 160 -9.12 -11.96 11.26
N GLU A 161 -9.39 -12.49 10.07
CA GLU A 161 -9.57 -11.72 8.83
C GLU A 161 -10.68 -10.67 8.97
N ILE A 162 -11.80 -11.06 9.57
CA ILE A 162 -12.98 -10.21 9.77
C ILE A 162 -12.72 -9.03 10.71
N THR A 163 -12.01 -9.30 11.81
CA THR A 163 -11.65 -8.26 12.79
C THR A 163 -10.67 -7.27 12.16
N HIS A 164 -9.73 -7.76 11.37
CA HIS A 164 -8.76 -6.93 10.68
C HIS A 164 -9.39 -6.15 9.53
N ALA A 165 -10.32 -6.75 8.77
CA ALA A 165 -11.08 -6.05 7.73
C ALA A 165 -11.86 -4.87 8.31
N ALA A 166 -12.58 -5.06 9.41
CA ALA A 166 -13.30 -3.98 10.08
C ALA A 166 -12.37 -2.85 10.56
N SER A 167 -11.21 -3.19 11.14
CA SER A 167 -10.24 -2.17 11.57
C SER A 167 -9.61 -1.39 10.39
N MET A 168 -9.43 -2.03 9.25
CA MET A 168 -8.93 -1.35 8.04
C MET A 168 -9.95 -0.37 7.46
N VAL A 169 -11.24 -0.70 7.51
CA VAL A 169 -12.33 0.20 7.09
C VAL A 169 -12.27 1.53 7.83
N GLU A 170 -11.93 1.51 9.12
CA GLU A 170 -11.83 2.74 9.93
C GLU A 170 -10.77 3.71 9.40
N GLY A 171 -9.68 3.21 8.86
CA GLY A 171 -8.56 3.99 8.31
C GLY A 171 -8.73 4.43 6.85
N LEU A 172 -9.74 3.91 6.13
CA LEU A 172 -9.95 4.18 4.71
C LEU A 172 -11.13 5.15 4.47
N ASP A 173 -11.00 6.02 3.45
CA ASP A 173 -12.13 6.80 2.95
C ASP A 173 -12.89 5.97 1.91
N LEU A 174 -13.97 5.33 2.36
CA LEU A 174 -14.85 4.48 1.57
C LEU A 174 -16.22 5.13 1.31
N ALA A 175 -16.37 6.41 1.58
CA ALA A 175 -17.61 7.13 1.38
C ALA A 175 -18.04 7.10 -0.10
N GLY A 176 -19.25 6.60 -0.37
CA GLY A 176 -19.80 6.44 -1.72
C GLY A 176 -19.20 5.28 -2.52
N CYS A 177 -18.28 4.51 -1.97
CA CYS A 177 -17.72 3.32 -2.62
C CYS A 177 -18.71 2.13 -2.54
N ILE A 178 -18.65 1.26 -3.55
CA ILE A 178 -19.25 -0.06 -3.51
C ILE A 178 -18.14 -1.04 -3.11
N VAL A 179 -18.28 -1.69 -1.96
CA VAL A 179 -17.27 -2.67 -1.47
C VAL A 179 -17.79 -4.07 -1.79
N THR A 180 -16.98 -4.84 -2.52
CA THR A 180 -17.26 -6.25 -2.80
C THR A 180 -16.37 -7.13 -1.92
N ALA A 181 -16.96 -8.09 -1.24
CA ALA A 181 -16.25 -9.04 -0.41
C ALA A 181 -16.87 -10.43 -0.58
N ASP A 182 -16.09 -11.50 -0.33
CA ASP A 182 -16.66 -12.84 -0.29
C ASP A 182 -17.56 -13.04 0.94
N ALA A 183 -18.37 -14.12 0.95
CA ALA A 183 -19.31 -14.39 2.02
C ALA A 183 -18.66 -14.55 3.41
N LEU A 184 -17.37 -14.94 3.48
CA LEU A 184 -16.63 -15.07 4.73
C LEU A 184 -16.30 -13.72 5.35
N ASN A 185 -16.14 -12.68 4.53
CA ASN A 185 -15.79 -11.33 4.94
C ASN A 185 -17.03 -10.43 5.20
N THR A 186 -18.25 -10.93 4.94
CA THR A 186 -19.51 -10.16 5.09
C THR A 186 -20.16 -10.28 6.46
N GLN A 187 -19.40 -10.51 7.52
CA GLN A 187 -19.98 -10.56 8.87
C GLN A 187 -20.41 -9.19 9.38
N GLU A 188 -21.36 -9.20 10.34
CA GLU A 188 -22.02 -8.03 10.91
C GLU A 188 -21.08 -6.89 11.33
N LYS A 189 -19.91 -7.21 11.89
CA LYS A 189 -18.91 -6.21 12.30
C LYS A 189 -18.32 -5.44 11.12
N PHE A 190 -18.01 -6.14 10.04
CA PHE A 190 -17.49 -5.51 8.82
C PHE A 190 -18.54 -4.66 8.14
N ALA A 191 -19.76 -5.19 8.00
CA ALA A 191 -20.90 -4.46 7.43
C ALA A 191 -21.20 -3.18 8.24
N SER A 192 -21.23 -3.28 9.57
CA SER A 192 -21.48 -2.13 10.46
C SER A 192 -20.40 -1.04 10.33
N ALA A 193 -19.13 -1.42 10.25
CA ALA A 193 -18.01 -0.48 10.03
C ALA A 193 -18.13 0.25 8.68
N LEU A 194 -18.52 -0.47 7.63
CA LEU A 194 -18.73 0.09 6.29
C LEU A 194 -19.87 1.09 6.25
N ILE A 195 -21.00 0.78 6.90
CA ILE A 195 -22.18 1.65 6.98
C ILE A 195 -21.83 2.97 7.67
N GLN A 196 -21.06 2.91 8.77
CA GLN A 196 -20.59 4.11 9.46
C GLN A 196 -19.76 5.02 8.54
N LYS A 197 -19.03 4.44 7.59
CA LYS A 197 -18.23 5.16 6.58
C LYS A 197 -19.04 5.54 5.32
N LYS A 198 -20.34 5.36 5.31
CA LYS A 198 -21.22 5.61 4.14
C LYS A 198 -20.82 4.82 2.89
N GLY A 199 -20.19 3.68 3.05
CA GLY A 199 -19.91 2.70 2.00
C GLY A 199 -21.12 1.80 1.75
N ARG A 200 -21.15 1.12 0.60
CA ARG A 200 -22.14 0.12 0.22
C ARG A 200 -21.47 -1.23 0.11
N LEU A 201 -22.06 -2.28 0.68
CA LEU A 201 -21.53 -3.64 0.64
C LEU A 201 -22.26 -4.48 -0.39
N LEU A 202 -21.49 -5.14 -1.27
CA LEU A 202 -21.95 -6.24 -2.12
C LEU A 202 -21.28 -7.52 -1.66
N SER A 203 -22.06 -8.48 -1.19
CA SER A 203 -21.57 -9.83 -0.86
C SER A 203 -21.75 -10.74 -2.07
N CYS A 204 -20.68 -11.41 -2.50
CA CYS A 204 -20.75 -12.54 -3.43
C CYS A 204 -20.92 -13.83 -2.64
N GLY A 205 -22.15 -14.36 -2.53
CA GLY A 205 -22.39 -15.73 -2.06
C GLY A 205 -22.16 -16.75 -3.17
N GLU A 206 -21.89 -18.00 -2.82
CA GLU A 206 -21.64 -19.10 -3.78
C GLU A 206 -22.83 -19.38 -4.73
N THR A 207 -24.03 -18.89 -4.44
CA THR A 207 -25.26 -19.19 -5.20
C THR A 207 -25.97 -17.99 -5.80
N GLU A 208 -25.86 -16.78 -5.22
CA GLU A 208 -26.39 -15.53 -5.82
C GLU A 208 -25.74 -14.31 -5.16
N PRO A 209 -25.43 -13.23 -5.92
CA PRO A 209 -24.94 -12.00 -5.33
C PRO A 209 -26.04 -11.34 -4.49
N GLN A 210 -25.91 -11.36 -3.17
CA GLN A 210 -26.82 -10.62 -2.30
C GLN A 210 -26.32 -9.18 -2.17
N ILE A 211 -27.08 -8.26 -2.72
CA ILE A 211 -26.87 -6.82 -2.51
C ILE A 211 -27.43 -6.49 -1.13
N VAL A 212 -26.55 -6.37 -0.14
CA VAL A 212 -26.94 -5.76 1.13
C VAL A 212 -26.78 -4.25 0.97
N VAL A 213 -27.81 -3.61 0.42
CA VAL A 213 -27.95 -2.15 0.47
C VAL A 213 -28.57 -1.84 1.81
N LEU A 214 -27.78 -1.36 2.74
CA LEU A 214 -28.26 -0.76 3.98
C LEU A 214 -28.09 0.75 3.92
#